data_6ad04458effe8b792e2fcd7980f9671e
#
_entry.id   6ad04458effe8b792e2fcd7980f9671e
#
_cell.length_a   1.000
_cell.length_b   1.000
_cell.length_c   1.000
_cell.angle_alpha   90.00
_cell.angle_beta   90.00
_cell.angle_gamma   90.00
#
_symmetry.space_group_name_H-M   'P 1'
#
loop_
_entity.id
_entity.type
_entity.pdbx_description
1 polymer ?
#
loop_
_entity_poly.entity_id
_entity_poly.type
_entity_poly.pdbx_seq_one_letter_code
_entity_poly.pdbx_strand_id
1 'polypeptide(L)'
;MMTAREELLDALRAAIAEVSPGNALAVAFETPRQADHGDLAVTAAMPLAKTQRRNPREVAAELIAALRAKSAVERWVESIEVAGPGFINLHLRAAARQRLVAEVLADGPAFGARGASGDSVIVEFVSANPTGPLHVGHARQAALGDAICNLLETQGRRVVREFYYNDAGVQIATLTLSVKSRLAGLKPGDLGWPESAYNGDYVADIASDFAAGKTVRADDRSFTASGRSDDVDGIREFAVAYLRHEQDLDLQAFGVRFDNYYLESSLYASGRVDATVERLVAAGKTYEDGGALWLRTTDYGDDKDRVMRKSDGSYTYFVPDVAYHLAKFERGFTKAINIQGTDHHGTIARVRAGLQAAGAGVPPSYPDYVLNTMVRVERGGQEVKISKRAGAYVTLRDLIDWTSRDAVRFFMLGRKADTEFTFDVDLALKQNDENPVFYVQYAHARICSVLEQYRAQGGDAAAVGEADLALLAAPSETALLRKLAEYPPMLAAAAANLAPHEVTFYLRELAATFHSYYAAERFLVDDAALARARLALLAATRQILRNGLAVLGVSAPERMQRETEAA
;
A
#
# COMPACT_ATOMS: atom_id res chain seq x y z
N MET A 1 1.81 -9.89 25.55
CA MET A 1 1.50 -11.28 25.99
C MET A 1 1.21 -12.07 24.73
N MET A 2 1.68 -13.34 24.61
CA MET A 2 1.40 -14.12 23.39
C MET A 2 -0.09 -14.41 23.26
N THR A 3 -0.62 -14.28 22.04
CA THR A 3 -2.01 -14.63 21.72
C THR A 3 -2.21 -16.15 21.75
N ALA A 4 -3.45 -16.62 21.92
CA ALA A 4 -3.76 -18.05 21.83
C ALA A 4 -3.29 -18.66 20.49
N ARG A 5 -3.37 -17.90 19.40
CA ARG A 5 -2.90 -18.31 18.06
C ARG A 5 -1.39 -18.46 17.99
N GLU A 6 -0.64 -17.55 18.62
CA GLU A 6 0.84 -17.64 18.69
C GLU A 6 1.31 -18.83 19.52
N GLU A 7 0.70 -19.04 20.70
CA GLU A 7 0.96 -20.22 21.52
C GLU A 7 0.71 -21.53 20.75
N LEU A 8 -0.38 -21.59 19.98
CA LEU A 8 -0.70 -22.75 19.13
C LEU A 8 0.26 -22.90 17.94
N LEU A 9 0.73 -21.78 17.37
CA LEU A 9 1.70 -21.83 16.27
C LEU A 9 3.06 -22.37 16.75
N ASP A 10 3.49 -21.98 17.94
CA ASP A 10 4.71 -22.50 18.54
C ASP A 10 4.55 -23.99 18.91
N ALA A 11 3.38 -24.39 19.39
CA ALA A 11 3.06 -25.80 19.62
C ALA A 11 3.13 -26.62 18.31
N LEU A 12 2.62 -26.04 17.20
CA LEU A 12 2.68 -26.68 15.87
C LEU A 12 4.13 -26.82 15.38
N ARG A 13 4.95 -25.79 15.53
CA ARG A 13 6.38 -25.82 15.18
C ARG A 13 7.11 -26.90 15.97
N ALA A 14 6.85 -27.00 17.27
CA ALA A 14 7.41 -28.04 18.12
C ALA A 14 6.97 -29.44 17.71
N ALA A 15 5.68 -29.62 17.39
CA ALA A 15 5.17 -30.92 16.93
C ALA A 15 5.79 -31.35 15.58
N ILE A 16 6.01 -30.40 14.66
CA ILE A 16 6.68 -30.66 13.38
C ILE A 16 8.14 -31.06 13.61
N ALA A 17 8.86 -30.39 14.51
CA ALA A 17 10.23 -30.73 14.84
C ALA A 17 10.35 -32.13 15.45
N GLU A 18 9.33 -32.61 16.17
CA GLU A 18 9.28 -33.98 16.70
C GLU A 18 9.01 -35.03 15.61
N VAL A 19 8.05 -34.75 14.72
CA VAL A 19 7.63 -35.69 13.65
C VAL A 19 8.61 -35.70 12.48
N SER A 20 9.31 -34.60 12.24
CA SER A 20 10.25 -34.43 11.13
C SER A 20 11.48 -33.60 11.55
N PRO A 21 12.42 -34.20 12.34
CA PRO A 21 13.62 -33.49 12.78
C PRO A 21 14.44 -32.97 11.61
N GLY A 22 14.90 -31.71 11.72
CA GLY A 22 15.72 -31.05 10.69
C GLY A 22 14.95 -30.48 9.50
N ASN A 23 13.63 -30.61 9.47
CA ASN A 23 12.80 -29.99 8.42
C ASN A 23 12.35 -28.60 8.86
N ALA A 24 12.89 -27.56 8.20
CA ALA A 24 12.55 -26.15 8.46
C ALA A 24 11.34 -25.72 7.61
N LEU A 25 10.18 -26.37 7.81
CA LEU A 25 8.96 -25.98 7.12
C LEU A 25 8.41 -24.67 7.72
N ALA A 26 8.20 -23.66 6.87
CA ALA A 26 7.45 -22.49 7.26
C ALA A 26 5.98 -22.87 7.44
N VAL A 27 5.44 -22.71 8.63
CA VAL A 27 4.07 -23.08 8.95
C VAL A 27 3.25 -21.87 9.38
N ALA A 28 2.00 -21.86 8.95
CA ALA A 28 0.98 -20.92 9.35
C ALA A 28 -0.36 -21.65 9.51
N PHE A 29 -1.25 -21.06 10.29
CA PHE A 29 -2.64 -21.49 10.28
C PHE A 29 -3.39 -20.78 9.16
N GLU A 30 -4.23 -21.54 8.48
CA GLU A 30 -5.20 -21.04 7.51
C GLU A 30 -6.59 -20.98 8.18
N THR A 31 -7.47 -20.11 7.70
CA THR A 31 -8.88 -20.11 8.10
C THR A 31 -9.63 -21.06 7.17
N PRO A 32 -10.33 -22.10 7.71
CA PRO A 32 -11.14 -22.99 6.89
C PRO A 32 -12.23 -22.22 6.14
N ARG A 33 -12.48 -22.60 4.89
CA ARG A 33 -13.54 -21.97 4.07
C ARG A 33 -14.95 -22.23 4.59
N GLN A 34 -15.16 -23.36 5.25
CA GLN A 34 -16.46 -23.77 5.83
C GLN A 34 -16.36 -23.72 7.35
N ALA A 35 -17.34 -23.16 8.00
CA ALA A 35 -17.34 -22.95 9.45
C ALA A 35 -17.37 -24.26 10.26
N ASP A 36 -17.91 -25.33 9.69
CA ASP A 36 -17.93 -26.69 10.25
C ASP A 36 -16.56 -27.38 10.22
N HIS A 37 -15.62 -26.89 9.43
CA HIS A 37 -14.23 -27.34 9.42
C HIS A 37 -13.36 -26.73 10.53
N GLY A 38 -13.92 -26.06 11.52
CA GLY A 38 -13.20 -25.50 12.66
C GLY A 38 -12.79 -24.04 12.51
N ASP A 39 -11.91 -23.60 13.40
CA ASP A 39 -11.42 -22.21 13.46
C ASP A 39 -10.06 -22.03 12.78
N LEU A 40 -9.22 -23.07 12.80
CA LEU A 40 -7.88 -23.07 12.22
C LEU A 40 -7.65 -24.36 11.42
N ALA A 41 -6.96 -24.24 10.29
CA ALA A 41 -6.52 -25.36 9.48
C ALA A 41 -4.99 -25.37 9.31
N VAL A 42 -4.40 -26.56 9.22
CA VAL A 42 -2.98 -26.79 8.99
C VAL A 42 -2.79 -27.67 7.77
N THR A 43 -1.95 -27.24 6.84
CA THR A 43 -1.59 -27.95 5.60
C THR A 43 -0.25 -28.68 5.69
N ALA A 44 0.46 -28.58 6.83
CA ALA A 44 1.84 -29.05 7.01
C ALA A 44 2.05 -30.53 6.72
N ALA A 45 1.05 -31.38 6.94
CA ALA A 45 1.17 -32.82 6.72
C ALA A 45 1.46 -33.19 5.26
N MET A 46 0.92 -32.43 4.29
CA MET A 46 1.09 -32.72 2.85
C MET A 46 2.53 -32.51 2.36
N PRO A 47 3.20 -31.35 2.59
CA PRO A 47 4.59 -31.18 2.20
C PRO A 47 5.55 -32.09 2.98
N LEU A 48 5.29 -32.38 4.26
CA LEU A 48 6.08 -33.32 5.05
C LEU A 48 5.98 -34.74 4.50
N ALA A 49 4.76 -35.21 4.18
CA ALA A 49 4.53 -36.51 3.59
C ALA A 49 5.24 -36.68 2.23
N LYS A 50 5.23 -35.62 1.39
CA LYS A 50 5.96 -35.61 0.12
C LYS A 50 7.47 -35.77 0.34
N THR A 51 8.03 -35.05 1.29
CA THR A 51 9.47 -35.16 1.63
C THR A 51 9.83 -36.53 2.18
N GLN A 52 8.97 -37.09 3.04
CA GLN A 52 9.15 -38.41 3.67
C GLN A 52 8.70 -39.57 2.80
N ARG A 53 8.07 -39.36 1.64
CA ARG A 53 7.45 -40.37 0.76
C ARG A 53 6.43 -41.26 1.50
N ARG A 54 5.57 -40.64 2.31
CA ARG A 54 4.57 -41.29 3.15
C ARG A 54 3.16 -40.82 2.81
N ASN A 55 2.17 -41.48 3.38
CA ASN A 55 0.78 -41.07 3.24
C ASN A 55 0.51 -39.80 4.04
N PRO A 56 -0.02 -38.70 3.46
CA PRO A 56 -0.28 -37.45 4.17
C PRO A 56 -1.23 -37.60 5.38
N ARG A 57 -2.19 -38.53 5.33
CA ARG A 57 -3.11 -38.77 6.45
C ARG A 57 -2.40 -39.42 7.65
N GLU A 58 -1.41 -40.29 7.41
CA GLU A 58 -0.60 -40.88 8.48
C GLU A 58 0.27 -39.82 9.15
N VAL A 59 0.92 -38.99 8.34
CA VAL A 59 1.72 -37.86 8.87
C VAL A 59 0.83 -36.85 9.63
N ALA A 60 -0.40 -36.61 9.15
CA ALA A 60 -1.36 -35.77 9.87
C ALA A 60 -1.76 -36.38 11.22
N ALA A 61 -1.98 -37.69 11.29
CA ALA A 61 -2.28 -38.38 12.55
C ALA A 61 -1.13 -38.29 13.57
N GLU A 62 0.12 -38.46 13.11
CA GLU A 62 1.31 -38.27 13.96
C GLU A 62 1.47 -36.84 14.46
N LEU A 63 1.24 -35.84 13.58
CA LEU A 63 1.25 -34.44 13.99
C LEU A 63 0.16 -34.14 15.03
N ILE A 64 -1.04 -34.70 14.87
CA ILE A 64 -2.12 -34.56 15.86
C ILE A 64 -1.71 -35.17 17.20
N ALA A 65 -1.09 -36.35 17.19
CA ALA A 65 -0.62 -36.99 18.43
C ALA A 65 0.43 -36.12 19.15
N ALA A 66 1.40 -35.57 18.41
CA ALA A 66 2.39 -34.66 18.95
C ALA A 66 1.77 -33.32 19.44
N LEU A 67 0.79 -32.77 18.71
CA LEU A 67 0.07 -31.56 19.09
C LEU A 67 -0.73 -31.73 20.38
N ARG A 68 -1.45 -32.86 20.54
CA ARG A 68 -2.24 -33.16 21.74
C ARG A 68 -1.39 -33.20 23.02
N ALA A 69 -0.11 -33.45 22.91
CA ALA A 69 0.82 -33.45 24.05
C ALA A 69 1.26 -32.02 24.47
N LYS A 70 0.86 -30.97 23.74
CA LYS A 70 1.24 -29.60 24.02
C LYS A 70 0.24 -28.91 24.93
N SER A 71 0.71 -28.22 25.95
CA SER A 71 -0.13 -27.48 26.92
C SER A 71 -0.99 -26.38 26.29
N ALA A 72 -0.50 -25.74 25.23
CA ALA A 72 -1.28 -24.75 24.48
C ALA A 72 -2.50 -25.38 23.79
N VAL A 73 -2.36 -26.60 23.28
CA VAL A 73 -3.47 -27.34 22.64
C VAL A 73 -4.49 -27.78 23.68
N GLU A 74 -4.07 -28.31 24.83
CA GLU A 74 -4.95 -28.66 25.95
C GLU A 74 -5.75 -27.42 26.42
N ARG A 75 -5.11 -26.25 26.48
CA ARG A 75 -5.72 -25.01 26.94
C ARG A 75 -6.72 -24.42 25.96
N TRP A 76 -6.38 -24.40 24.66
CA TRP A 76 -7.08 -23.59 23.67
C TRP A 76 -7.91 -24.37 22.66
N VAL A 77 -7.67 -25.69 22.50
CA VAL A 77 -8.32 -26.50 21.48
C VAL A 77 -9.35 -27.44 22.10
N GLU A 78 -10.55 -27.46 21.52
CA GLU A 78 -11.64 -28.34 21.90
C GLU A 78 -11.51 -29.70 21.20
N SER A 79 -11.31 -29.67 19.86
CA SER A 79 -11.11 -30.86 19.05
C SER A 79 -10.12 -30.64 17.91
N ILE A 80 -9.46 -31.73 17.48
CA ILE A 80 -8.57 -31.74 16.32
C ILE A 80 -8.96 -32.92 15.44
N GLU A 81 -9.11 -32.67 14.14
CA GLU A 81 -9.56 -33.67 13.15
C GLU A 81 -8.68 -33.67 11.91
N VAL A 82 -8.55 -34.88 11.29
CA VAL A 82 -7.95 -34.99 9.95
C VAL A 82 -9.05 -34.88 8.91
N ALA A 83 -8.93 -33.91 8.01
CA ALA A 83 -9.86 -33.70 6.91
C ALA A 83 -9.21 -33.95 5.53
N GLY A 84 -9.99 -34.38 4.57
CA GLY A 84 -9.57 -34.58 3.18
C GLY A 84 -8.27 -35.38 3.03
N PRO A 85 -7.30 -34.92 2.20
CA PRO A 85 -6.05 -35.63 1.92
C PRO A 85 -4.98 -35.51 3.01
N GLY A 86 -5.24 -34.79 4.12
CA GLY A 86 -4.25 -34.58 5.20
C GLY A 86 -4.29 -33.19 5.80
N PHE A 87 -5.38 -32.44 5.64
CA PHE A 87 -5.63 -31.23 6.42
C PHE A 87 -5.84 -31.59 7.89
N ILE A 88 -5.35 -30.74 8.78
CA ILE A 88 -5.61 -30.84 10.21
C ILE A 88 -6.45 -29.64 10.60
N ASN A 89 -7.68 -29.87 11.01
CA ASN A 89 -8.61 -28.84 11.45
C ASN A 89 -8.65 -28.78 12.98
N LEU A 90 -8.60 -27.57 13.53
CA LEU A 90 -8.68 -27.30 14.96
C LEU A 90 -9.94 -26.51 15.27
N HIS A 91 -10.74 -27.03 16.18
CA HIS A 91 -11.85 -26.30 16.79
C HIS A 91 -11.36 -25.68 18.10
N LEU A 92 -11.44 -24.36 18.22
CA LEU A 92 -10.98 -23.66 19.40
C LEU A 92 -12.06 -23.65 20.50
N ARG A 93 -11.62 -23.73 21.74
CA ARG A 93 -12.51 -23.47 22.89
C ARG A 93 -13.06 -22.06 22.84
N ALA A 94 -14.24 -21.84 23.37
CA ALA A 94 -14.86 -20.52 23.46
C ALA A 94 -13.91 -19.49 24.12
N ALA A 95 -13.20 -19.90 25.18
CA ALA A 95 -12.23 -19.05 25.87
C ALA A 95 -11.09 -18.50 24.97
N ALA A 96 -10.63 -19.29 23.98
CA ALA A 96 -9.60 -18.83 23.05
C ALA A 96 -10.13 -17.73 22.11
N ARG A 97 -11.38 -17.87 21.65
CA ARG A 97 -12.04 -16.86 20.79
C ARG A 97 -12.38 -15.59 21.60
N GLN A 98 -12.86 -15.76 22.81
CA GLN A 98 -13.25 -14.65 23.69
C GLN A 98 -12.05 -13.82 24.16
N ARG A 99 -10.92 -14.46 24.46
CA ARG A 99 -9.66 -13.80 24.84
C ARG A 99 -9.22 -12.78 23.79
N LEU A 100 -9.50 -13.02 22.52
CA LEU A 100 -9.18 -12.10 21.42
C LEU A 100 -9.74 -10.70 21.66
N VAL A 101 -10.96 -10.58 22.20
CA VAL A 101 -11.59 -9.26 22.50
C VAL A 101 -10.74 -8.47 23.48
N ALA A 102 -10.30 -9.12 24.57
CA ALA A 102 -9.44 -8.48 25.56
C ALA A 102 -8.08 -8.07 24.96
N GLU A 103 -7.50 -8.90 24.11
CA GLU A 103 -6.25 -8.60 23.40
C GLU A 103 -6.39 -7.39 22.47
N VAL A 104 -7.46 -7.35 21.65
CA VAL A 104 -7.76 -6.20 20.78
C VAL A 104 -7.89 -4.91 21.56
N LEU A 105 -8.61 -4.95 22.70
CA LEU A 105 -8.83 -3.77 23.53
C LEU A 105 -7.57 -3.32 24.27
N ALA A 106 -6.71 -4.25 24.68
CA ALA A 106 -5.46 -3.96 25.37
C ALA A 106 -4.41 -3.37 24.41
N ASP A 107 -4.24 -3.97 23.23
CA ASP A 107 -3.24 -3.56 22.24
C ASP A 107 -3.72 -2.35 21.42
N GLY A 108 -5.04 -2.15 21.30
CA GLY A 108 -5.64 -1.01 20.63
C GLY A 108 -5.11 -0.80 19.19
N PRO A 109 -4.50 0.37 18.90
CA PRO A 109 -3.95 0.65 17.57
C PRO A 109 -2.79 -0.29 17.14
N ALA A 110 -2.12 -0.92 18.11
CA ALA A 110 -1.01 -1.84 17.85
C ALA A 110 -1.47 -3.29 17.59
N PHE A 111 -2.76 -3.59 17.78
CA PHE A 111 -3.26 -4.96 17.55
C PHE A 111 -3.01 -5.41 16.10
N GLY A 112 -2.39 -6.58 15.96
CA GLY A 112 -1.97 -7.16 14.68
C GLY A 112 -0.62 -6.68 14.16
N ALA A 113 -0.04 -5.64 14.76
CA ALA A 113 1.31 -5.19 14.44
C ALA A 113 2.38 -6.07 15.10
N ARG A 114 3.57 -6.12 14.48
CA ARG A 114 4.75 -6.83 14.99
C ARG A 114 5.76 -5.83 15.54
N GLY A 115 6.56 -6.28 16.49
CA GLY A 115 7.70 -5.52 17.01
C GLY A 115 8.74 -5.23 15.92
N ALA A 116 9.60 -4.25 16.16
CA ALA A 116 10.64 -3.84 15.21
C ALA A 116 11.53 -5.02 14.75
N SER A 117 11.62 -5.22 13.43
CA SER A 117 12.42 -6.28 12.81
C SER A 117 13.89 -5.90 12.61
N GLY A 118 14.21 -4.61 12.70
CA GLY A 118 15.54 -4.07 12.35
C GLY A 118 15.75 -3.85 10.84
N ASP A 119 14.88 -4.37 9.97
CA ASP A 119 14.98 -4.22 8.53
C ASP A 119 14.56 -2.83 8.07
N SER A 120 15.35 -2.24 7.17
CA SER A 120 15.00 -0.99 6.50
C SER A 120 14.61 -1.26 5.05
N VAL A 121 13.50 -0.64 4.62
CA VAL A 121 12.97 -0.75 3.26
C VAL A 121 12.77 0.65 2.70
N ILE A 122 13.21 0.88 1.46
CA ILE A 122 12.87 2.09 0.72
C ILE A 122 11.76 1.77 -0.28
N VAL A 123 10.72 2.60 -0.30
CA VAL A 123 9.61 2.47 -1.24
C VAL A 123 9.55 3.74 -2.07
N GLU A 124 9.78 3.59 -3.37
CA GLU A 124 9.66 4.65 -4.35
C GLU A 124 8.31 4.57 -5.05
N PHE A 125 7.58 5.67 -5.08
CA PHE A 125 6.27 5.71 -5.73
C PHE A 125 5.88 7.12 -6.18
N VAL A 126 4.91 7.23 -7.07
CA VAL A 126 4.50 8.44 -7.79
C VAL A 126 5.58 8.87 -8.79
N SER A 127 6.70 9.40 -8.33
CA SER A 127 7.88 9.80 -9.12
C SER A 127 7.51 10.52 -10.43
N ALA A 128 6.57 11.48 -10.31
CA ALA A 128 6.05 12.25 -11.44
C ALA A 128 7.02 13.36 -11.84
N ASN A 129 7.19 13.59 -13.13
CA ASN A 129 7.97 14.71 -13.64
C ASN A 129 7.31 16.04 -13.24
N PRO A 130 8.08 17.07 -12.84
CA PRO A 130 7.54 18.37 -12.44
C PRO A 130 7.18 19.21 -13.68
N THR A 131 6.28 18.69 -14.52
CA THR A 131 5.85 19.30 -15.79
C THR A 131 4.34 19.54 -15.85
N GLY A 132 3.61 19.18 -14.80
CA GLY A 132 2.18 19.40 -14.67
C GLY A 132 1.60 18.83 -13.38
N PRO A 133 0.29 19.01 -13.14
CA PRO A 133 -0.43 18.43 -12.01
C PRO A 133 -0.40 16.90 -12.02
N LEU A 134 -0.56 16.28 -10.86
CA LEU A 134 -0.66 14.83 -10.73
C LEU A 134 -1.95 14.30 -11.37
N HIS A 135 -1.85 13.32 -12.27
CA HIS A 135 -3.01 12.70 -12.91
C HIS A 135 -3.52 11.48 -12.14
N VAL A 136 -4.67 10.94 -12.56
CA VAL A 136 -5.34 9.78 -11.93
C VAL A 136 -4.42 8.55 -11.76
N GLY A 137 -3.49 8.31 -12.68
CA GLY A 137 -2.50 7.22 -12.56
C GLY A 137 -1.55 7.44 -11.37
N HIS A 138 -1.11 8.69 -11.15
CA HIS A 138 -0.31 9.07 -9.97
C HIS A 138 -1.13 8.94 -8.68
N ALA A 139 -2.45 9.22 -8.71
CA ALA A 139 -3.35 8.98 -7.58
C ALA A 139 -3.33 7.50 -7.15
N ARG A 140 -3.35 6.58 -8.11
CA ARG A 140 -3.26 5.14 -7.84
C ARG A 140 -1.92 4.74 -7.25
N GLN A 141 -0.82 5.24 -7.83
CA GLN A 141 0.52 4.99 -7.31
C GLN A 141 0.69 5.53 -5.89
N ALA A 142 0.17 6.73 -5.62
CA ALA A 142 0.22 7.35 -4.30
C ALA A 142 -0.55 6.53 -3.25
N ALA A 143 -1.77 6.08 -3.58
CA ALA A 143 -2.56 5.24 -2.69
C ALA A 143 -1.87 3.90 -2.42
N LEU A 144 -1.39 3.21 -3.48
CA LEU A 144 -0.69 1.92 -3.38
C LEU A 144 0.60 2.04 -2.57
N GLY A 145 1.43 3.05 -2.88
CA GLY A 145 2.72 3.25 -2.23
C GLY A 145 2.58 3.52 -0.74
N ASP A 146 1.71 4.43 -0.38
CA ASP A 146 1.48 4.77 1.03
C ASP A 146 0.87 3.60 1.81
N ALA A 147 -0.13 2.89 1.26
CA ALA A 147 -0.72 1.72 1.90
C ALA A 147 0.29 0.55 2.05
N ILE A 148 1.17 0.33 1.07
CA ILE A 148 2.25 -0.67 1.16
C ILE A 148 3.25 -0.26 2.24
N CYS A 149 3.62 1.02 2.33
CA CYS A 149 4.47 1.52 3.42
C CYS A 149 3.84 1.24 4.79
N ASN A 150 2.56 1.61 4.98
CA ASN A 150 1.83 1.38 6.21
C ASN A 150 1.75 -0.12 6.55
N LEU A 151 1.50 -1.00 5.57
CA LEU A 151 1.51 -2.46 5.77
C LEU A 151 2.88 -2.96 6.25
N LEU A 152 3.97 -2.52 5.63
CA LEU A 152 5.32 -2.90 6.00
C LEU A 152 5.67 -2.43 7.43
N GLU A 153 5.22 -1.23 7.80
CA GLU A 153 5.37 -0.68 9.15
C GLU A 153 4.61 -1.51 10.18
N THR A 154 3.41 -2.04 9.87
CA THR A 154 2.70 -2.97 10.77
C THR A 154 3.49 -4.25 11.04
N GLN A 155 4.41 -4.63 10.15
CA GLN A 155 5.27 -5.80 10.31
C GLN A 155 6.65 -5.45 10.91
N GLY A 156 6.76 -4.28 11.54
CA GLY A 156 7.94 -3.84 12.28
C GLY A 156 9.11 -3.39 11.40
N ARG A 157 8.89 -3.13 10.12
CA ARG A 157 9.93 -2.63 9.22
C ARG A 157 10.05 -1.12 9.32
N ARG A 158 11.27 -0.61 9.25
CA ARG A 158 11.53 0.81 9.09
C ARG A 158 11.41 1.16 7.60
N VAL A 159 10.41 1.95 7.25
CA VAL A 159 10.13 2.33 5.86
C VAL A 159 10.59 3.75 5.60
N VAL A 160 11.21 3.98 4.42
CA VAL A 160 11.51 5.30 3.88
C VAL A 160 10.73 5.48 2.59
N ARG A 161 9.89 6.50 2.53
CA ARG A 161 9.09 6.89 1.37
C ARG A 161 9.90 7.85 0.52
N GLU A 162 10.21 7.47 -0.72
CA GLU A 162 11.02 8.26 -1.64
C GLU A 162 10.26 8.65 -2.89
N PHE A 163 10.37 9.91 -3.28
CA PHE A 163 9.89 10.46 -4.54
C PHE A 163 11.10 10.80 -5.41
N TYR A 164 11.13 10.30 -6.64
CA TYR A 164 12.17 10.61 -7.61
C TYR A 164 11.68 11.62 -8.63
N TYR A 165 12.39 12.72 -8.77
CA TYR A 165 12.11 13.77 -9.76
C TYR A 165 13.09 13.71 -10.93
N ASN A 166 12.59 13.56 -12.16
CA ASN A 166 13.34 13.91 -13.35
C ASN A 166 13.20 15.41 -13.58
N ASP A 167 14.13 16.17 -13.02
CA ASP A 167 14.15 17.63 -13.01
C ASP A 167 15.02 18.24 -14.13
N ALA A 168 15.35 17.46 -15.16
CA ALA A 168 16.17 17.83 -16.31
C ALA A 168 15.62 17.30 -17.64
N GLY A 169 16.26 17.62 -18.74
CA GLY A 169 15.96 17.06 -20.06
C GLY A 169 14.87 17.80 -20.84
N VAL A 170 14.39 17.13 -21.90
CA VAL A 170 13.51 17.73 -22.92
C VAL A 170 12.19 18.22 -22.34
N GLN A 171 11.59 17.49 -21.41
CA GLN A 171 10.30 17.89 -20.83
C GLN A 171 10.40 19.17 -20.01
N ILE A 172 11.50 19.36 -19.28
CA ILE A 172 11.76 20.59 -18.53
C ILE A 172 12.03 21.77 -19.48
N ALA A 173 12.76 21.53 -20.58
CA ALA A 173 12.93 22.56 -21.61
C ALA A 173 11.60 22.96 -22.24
N THR A 174 10.71 22.01 -22.49
CA THR A 174 9.36 22.26 -22.99
C THR A 174 8.52 23.06 -21.99
N LEU A 175 8.60 22.76 -20.68
CA LEU A 175 7.94 23.55 -19.64
C LEU A 175 8.46 24.99 -19.65
N THR A 176 9.77 25.19 -19.68
CA THR A 176 10.40 26.50 -19.75
C THR A 176 9.93 27.30 -20.96
N LEU A 177 9.90 26.66 -22.13
CA LEU A 177 9.36 27.26 -23.36
C LEU A 177 7.90 27.69 -23.21
N SER A 178 7.09 26.84 -22.59
CA SER A 178 5.65 27.09 -22.38
C SER A 178 5.43 28.32 -21.49
N VAL A 179 6.14 28.39 -20.36
CA VAL A 179 6.07 29.54 -19.43
C VAL A 179 6.58 30.83 -20.11
N LYS A 180 7.69 30.76 -20.85
CA LYS A 180 8.22 31.89 -21.60
C LYS A 180 7.22 32.41 -22.64
N SER A 181 6.51 31.50 -23.34
CA SER A 181 5.47 31.89 -24.32
C SER A 181 4.29 32.60 -23.61
N ARG A 182 3.88 32.14 -22.43
CA ARG A 182 2.87 32.85 -21.61
C ARG A 182 3.34 34.22 -21.14
N LEU A 183 4.61 34.36 -20.73
CA LEU A 183 5.20 35.67 -20.39
C LEU A 183 5.24 36.63 -21.58
N ALA A 184 5.35 36.11 -22.81
CA ALA A 184 5.23 36.91 -24.03
C ALA A 184 3.77 37.24 -24.42
N GLY A 185 2.77 36.84 -23.62
CA GLY A 185 1.36 37.09 -23.83
C GLY A 185 0.65 36.10 -24.75
N LEU A 186 1.32 35.06 -25.23
CA LEU A 186 0.75 34.02 -26.08
C LEU A 186 -0.15 33.06 -25.29
N LYS A 187 -1.17 32.54 -25.96
CA LYS A 187 -2.11 31.53 -25.43
C LYS A 187 -2.14 30.31 -26.37
N PRO A 188 -2.54 29.13 -25.90
CA PRO A 188 -2.79 27.99 -26.76
C PRO A 188 -3.74 28.35 -27.90
N GLY A 189 -3.35 28.03 -29.15
CA GLY A 189 -4.08 28.36 -30.37
C GLY A 189 -3.68 29.69 -31.01
N ASP A 190 -2.90 30.56 -30.40
CA ASP A 190 -2.41 31.78 -31.01
C ASP A 190 -1.31 31.48 -32.05
N LEU A 191 -1.24 32.35 -33.07
CA LEU A 191 -0.11 32.31 -34.00
C LEU A 191 1.20 32.55 -33.26
N GLY A 192 2.11 31.57 -33.35
CA GLY A 192 3.40 31.60 -32.64
C GLY A 192 3.41 30.84 -31.31
N TRP A 193 2.28 30.28 -30.87
CA TRP A 193 2.28 29.30 -29.78
C TRP A 193 3.04 28.03 -30.21
N PRO A 194 4.06 27.57 -29.44
CA PRO A 194 4.82 26.39 -29.83
C PRO A 194 3.95 25.13 -29.79
N GLU A 195 4.01 24.31 -30.83
CA GLU A 195 3.21 23.08 -30.93
C GLU A 195 3.48 22.08 -29.79
N SER A 196 4.72 22.03 -29.32
CA SER A 196 5.14 21.17 -28.20
C SER A 196 4.80 21.72 -26.83
N ALA A 197 4.35 22.99 -26.71
CA ALA A 197 4.12 23.65 -25.43
C ALA A 197 2.97 23.01 -24.65
N TYR A 198 3.06 23.01 -23.33
CA TYR A 198 1.99 22.59 -22.43
C TYR A 198 0.85 23.60 -22.41
N ASN A 199 -0.38 23.11 -22.58
CA ASN A 199 -1.57 23.92 -22.79
C ASN A 199 -2.40 24.19 -21.52
N GLY A 200 -2.05 23.58 -20.36
CA GLY A 200 -2.81 23.69 -19.13
C GLY A 200 -2.79 25.11 -18.54
N ASP A 201 -3.84 25.47 -17.80
CA ASP A 201 -3.98 26.78 -17.16
C ASP A 201 -2.87 27.03 -16.14
N TYR A 202 -2.34 25.99 -15.49
CA TYR A 202 -1.22 26.08 -14.55
C TYR A 202 0.03 26.76 -15.15
N VAL A 203 0.23 26.69 -16.49
CA VAL A 203 1.35 27.36 -17.16
C VAL A 203 1.14 28.90 -17.12
N ALA A 204 -0.11 29.35 -17.20
CA ALA A 204 -0.41 30.78 -17.06
C ALA A 204 -0.22 31.25 -15.60
N ASP A 205 -0.59 30.43 -14.63
CA ASP A 205 -0.40 30.72 -13.20
C ASP A 205 1.09 30.83 -12.87
N ILE A 206 1.92 29.88 -13.35
CA ILE A 206 3.39 29.95 -13.20
C ILE A 206 3.95 31.25 -13.81
N ALA A 207 3.52 31.59 -15.03
CA ALA A 207 3.99 32.79 -15.70
C ALA A 207 3.58 34.07 -14.95
N SER A 208 2.36 34.13 -14.45
CA SER A 208 1.85 35.26 -13.65
C SER A 208 2.65 35.44 -12.36
N ASP A 209 2.89 34.34 -11.66
CA ASP A 209 3.61 34.34 -10.39
C ASP A 209 5.11 34.64 -10.58
N PHE A 210 5.70 34.17 -11.67
CA PHE A 210 7.06 34.52 -12.06
C PHE A 210 7.19 36.03 -12.37
N ALA A 211 6.27 36.57 -13.19
CA ALA A 211 6.25 38.00 -13.52
C ALA A 211 6.07 38.90 -12.28
N ALA A 212 5.31 38.40 -11.29
CA ALA A 212 5.09 39.11 -10.00
C ALA A 212 6.27 39.02 -9.02
N GLY A 213 7.34 38.31 -9.36
CA GLY A 213 8.51 38.14 -8.48
C GLY A 213 8.24 37.31 -7.23
N LYS A 214 7.26 36.38 -7.29
CA LYS A 214 6.91 35.53 -6.14
C LYS A 214 8.02 34.55 -5.76
N THR A 215 7.96 34.08 -4.51
CA THR A 215 8.83 33.05 -3.97
C THR A 215 8.01 31.77 -3.78
N VAL A 216 8.54 30.64 -4.25
CA VAL A 216 8.00 29.29 -4.06
C VAL A 216 8.99 28.46 -3.25
N ARG A 217 8.49 27.64 -2.34
CA ARG A 217 9.29 26.69 -1.59
C ARG A 217 9.00 25.26 -2.07
N ALA A 218 10.07 24.57 -2.50
CA ALA A 218 10.03 23.14 -2.82
C ALA A 218 11.05 22.41 -1.92
N ASP A 219 10.60 21.48 -1.10
CA ASP A 219 11.36 20.84 -0.01
C ASP A 219 11.91 21.90 0.99
N ASP A 220 13.24 21.93 1.17
CA ASP A 220 13.96 22.85 2.04
C ASP A 220 14.47 24.10 1.31
N ARG A 221 14.27 24.20 -0.01
CA ARG A 221 14.79 25.29 -0.85
C ARG A 221 13.71 26.27 -1.26
N SER A 222 14.09 27.54 -1.32
CA SER A 222 13.24 28.65 -1.78
C SER A 222 13.75 29.19 -3.11
N PHE A 223 12.84 29.40 -4.06
CA PHE A 223 13.09 29.92 -5.39
C PHE A 223 12.31 31.21 -5.57
N THR A 224 13.02 32.33 -5.74
CA THR A 224 12.40 33.63 -5.96
C THR A 224 12.51 34.00 -7.42
N ALA A 225 11.37 34.27 -8.05
CA ALA A 225 11.30 34.67 -9.44
C ALA A 225 11.95 36.05 -9.65
N SER A 226 12.74 36.18 -10.72
CA SER A 226 13.35 37.47 -11.09
C SER A 226 12.36 38.45 -11.75
N GLY A 227 11.21 37.98 -12.20
CA GLY A 227 10.22 38.73 -12.97
C GLY A 227 10.65 39.07 -14.41
N ARG A 228 11.82 38.63 -14.84
CA ARG A 228 12.42 38.98 -16.13
C ARG A 228 12.18 37.87 -17.16
N SER A 229 11.49 38.20 -18.25
CA SER A 229 11.18 37.22 -19.32
C SER A 229 12.40 36.74 -20.12
N ASP A 230 13.56 37.40 -20.02
CA ASP A 230 14.82 37.00 -20.63
C ASP A 230 15.69 36.08 -19.73
N ASP A 231 15.32 35.89 -18.47
CA ASP A 231 15.98 35.00 -17.52
C ASP A 231 15.49 33.55 -17.69
N VAL A 232 16.02 32.89 -18.69
CA VAL A 232 15.57 31.51 -19.06
C VAL A 232 15.87 30.49 -17.95
N ASP A 233 17.01 30.62 -17.26
CA ASP A 233 17.39 29.74 -16.18
C ASP A 233 16.49 29.96 -14.95
N GLY A 234 16.24 31.22 -14.58
CA GLY A 234 15.30 31.55 -13.51
C GLY A 234 13.89 31.09 -13.81
N ILE A 235 13.40 31.18 -15.05
CA ILE A 235 12.09 30.63 -15.47
C ILE A 235 12.06 29.12 -15.27
N ARG A 236 13.11 28.40 -15.69
CA ARG A 236 13.22 26.94 -15.54
C ARG A 236 13.17 26.54 -14.08
N GLU A 237 14.02 27.10 -13.24
CA GLU A 237 14.15 26.77 -11.83
C GLU A 237 12.87 27.08 -11.05
N PHE A 238 12.27 28.24 -11.32
CA PHE A 238 10.99 28.62 -10.69
C PHE A 238 9.84 27.71 -11.12
N ALA A 239 9.71 27.39 -12.41
CA ALA A 239 8.63 26.54 -12.92
C ALA A 239 8.71 25.12 -12.35
N VAL A 240 9.91 24.53 -12.29
CA VAL A 240 10.15 23.22 -11.67
C VAL A 240 9.78 23.25 -10.18
N ALA A 241 10.25 24.28 -9.45
CA ALA A 241 9.96 24.41 -8.02
C ALA A 241 8.47 24.63 -7.78
N TYR A 242 7.80 25.43 -8.61
CA TYR A 242 6.35 25.67 -8.53
C TYR A 242 5.57 24.37 -8.66
N LEU A 243 5.85 23.57 -9.69
CA LEU A 243 5.12 22.32 -9.91
C LEU A 243 5.43 21.26 -8.86
N ARG A 244 6.67 21.19 -8.37
CA ARG A 244 7.01 20.32 -7.21
C ARG A 244 6.21 20.71 -5.97
N HIS A 245 6.08 22.01 -5.71
CA HIS A 245 5.27 22.52 -4.60
C HIS A 245 3.78 22.14 -4.75
N GLU A 246 3.20 22.39 -5.92
CA GLU A 246 1.81 22.07 -6.20
C GLU A 246 1.53 20.55 -6.10
N GLN A 247 2.42 19.71 -6.65
CA GLN A 247 2.33 18.26 -6.53
C GLN A 247 2.39 17.79 -5.07
N ASP A 248 3.25 18.41 -4.25
CA ASP A 248 3.35 18.09 -2.83
C ASP A 248 2.09 18.50 -2.06
N LEU A 249 1.51 19.68 -2.37
CA LEU A 249 0.22 20.10 -1.80
C LEU A 249 -0.93 19.14 -2.15
N ASP A 250 -0.95 18.61 -3.37
CA ASP A 250 -1.93 17.62 -3.79
C ASP A 250 -1.75 16.28 -3.07
N LEU A 251 -0.50 15.84 -2.88
CA LEU A 251 -0.18 14.64 -2.12
C LEU A 251 -0.52 14.79 -0.64
N GLN A 252 -0.25 15.94 -0.03
CA GLN A 252 -0.62 16.22 1.35
C GLN A 252 -2.15 16.21 1.54
N ALA A 253 -2.89 16.82 0.60
CA ALA A 253 -4.35 16.76 0.61
C ALA A 253 -4.88 15.33 0.45
N PHE A 254 -4.14 14.49 -0.27
CA PHE A 254 -4.42 13.05 -0.41
C PHE A 254 -3.98 12.24 0.83
N GLY A 255 -3.28 12.87 1.79
CA GLY A 255 -2.78 12.24 3.01
C GLY A 255 -1.49 11.44 2.79
N VAL A 256 -0.72 11.77 1.77
CA VAL A 256 0.56 11.14 1.43
C VAL A 256 1.71 12.11 1.69
N ARG A 257 2.80 11.61 2.28
CA ARG A 257 4.03 12.38 2.55
C ARG A 257 5.23 11.53 2.19
N PHE A 258 6.31 12.20 1.82
CA PHE A 258 7.59 11.58 1.51
C PHE A 258 8.64 11.99 2.53
N ASP A 259 9.55 11.06 2.82
CA ASP A 259 10.70 11.29 3.70
C ASP A 259 11.88 11.85 2.91
N ASN A 260 11.95 11.55 1.62
CA ASN A 260 13.02 12.00 0.74
C ASN A 260 12.52 12.30 -0.67
N TYR A 261 12.98 13.42 -1.22
CA TYR A 261 12.82 13.81 -2.61
C TYR A 261 14.17 13.72 -3.31
N TYR A 262 14.31 12.75 -4.21
CA TYR A 262 15.56 12.52 -4.93
C TYR A 262 15.51 13.18 -6.32
N LEU A 263 16.47 14.06 -6.62
CA LEU A 263 16.54 14.75 -7.90
C LEU A 263 17.51 14.04 -8.84
N GLU A 264 17.10 13.74 -10.08
CA GLU A 264 17.96 13.13 -11.10
C GLU A 264 19.20 13.98 -11.37
N SER A 265 19.04 15.31 -11.40
CA SER A 265 20.16 16.26 -11.59
C SER A 265 21.28 16.06 -10.56
N SER A 266 20.96 15.60 -9.36
CA SER A 266 21.95 15.32 -8.31
C SER A 266 22.87 14.16 -8.64
N LEU A 267 22.43 13.17 -9.44
CA LEU A 267 23.27 12.07 -9.92
C LEU A 267 24.39 12.57 -10.84
N TYR A 268 24.07 13.55 -11.68
CA TYR A 268 25.03 14.18 -12.57
C TYR A 268 25.97 15.12 -11.80
N ALA A 269 25.41 16.00 -10.97
CA ALA A 269 26.17 16.96 -10.19
C ALA A 269 27.17 16.31 -9.22
N SER A 270 26.83 15.13 -8.68
CA SER A 270 27.72 14.35 -7.80
C SER A 270 28.68 13.43 -8.54
N GLY A 271 28.65 13.38 -9.88
CA GLY A 271 29.48 12.47 -10.69
C GLY A 271 29.08 10.99 -10.59
N ARG A 272 27.91 10.66 -10.01
CA ARG A 272 27.48 9.26 -9.83
C ARG A 272 27.18 8.55 -11.16
N VAL A 273 26.69 9.28 -12.14
CA VAL A 273 26.44 8.72 -13.49
C VAL A 273 27.77 8.28 -14.12
N ASP A 274 28.79 9.16 -14.12
CA ASP A 274 30.13 8.85 -14.64
C ASP A 274 30.78 7.71 -13.86
N ALA A 275 30.74 7.74 -12.53
CA ALA A 275 31.30 6.68 -11.68
C ALA A 275 30.61 5.32 -11.93
N THR A 276 29.31 5.30 -12.25
CA THR A 276 28.59 4.08 -12.63
C THR A 276 29.09 3.52 -13.95
N VAL A 277 29.31 4.39 -14.94
CA VAL A 277 29.89 3.98 -16.24
C VAL A 277 31.30 3.42 -16.06
N GLU A 278 32.16 4.13 -15.33
CA GLU A 278 33.52 3.69 -15.03
C GLU A 278 33.54 2.32 -14.33
N ARG A 279 32.64 2.11 -13.38
CA ARG A 279 32.48 0.83 -12.68
C ARG A 279 32.09 -0.31 -13.61
N LEU A 280 31.13 -0.09 -14.52
CA LEU A 280 30.69 -1.07 -15.51
C LEU A 280 31.80 -1.39 -16.53
N VAL A 281 32.57 -0.39 -16.95
CA VAL A 281 33.77 -0.57 -17.83
C VAL A 281 34.84 -1.39 -17.10
N ALA A 282 35.16 -1.03 -15.85
CA ALA A 282 36.14 -1.74 -15.04
C ALA A 282 35.74 -3.21 -14.76
N ALA A 283 34.45 -3.50 -14.68
CA ALA A 283 33.94 -4.86 -14.56
C ALA A 283 34.10 -5.70 -15.85
N GLY A 284 34.57 -5.11 -16.98
CA GLY A 284 34.77 -5.80 -18.26
C GLY A 284 33.45 -6.23 -18.94
N LYS A 285 32.36 -5.56 -18.64
CA LYS A 285 31.02 -5.92 -19.13
C LYS A 285 30.52 -5.04 -20.26
N THR A 286 31.41 -4.15 -20.77
CA THR A 286 31.09 -3.21 -21.84
C THR A 286 31.86 -3.50 -23.11
N TYR A 287 31.40 -2.94 -24.23
CA TYR A 287 32.08 -2.91 -25.51
C TYR A 287 31.68 -1.66 -26.30
N GLU A 288 32.51 -1.29 -27.28
CA GLU A 288 32.20 -0.19 -28.19
C GLU A 288 31.70 -0.74 -29.53
N ASP A 289 30.62 -0.18 -30.04
CA ASP A 289 30.11 -0.46 -31.39
C ASP A 289 29.43 0.79 -31.96
N GLY A 290 29.76 1.11 -33.23
CA GLY A 290 29.23 2.29 -33.91
C GLY A 290 29.54 3.62 -33.24
N GLY A 291 30.63 3.72 -32.46
CA GLY A 291 30.97 4.90 -31.66
C GLY A 291 30.16 5.08 -30.37
N ALA A 292 29.31 4.13 -30.04
CA ALA A 292 28.54 4.10 -28.79
C ALA A 292 29.11 3.06 -27.82
N LEU A 293 28.99 3.33 -26.51
CA LEU A 293 29.38 2.40 -25.46
C LEU A 293 28.17 1.57 -25.05
N TRP A 294 28.29 0.26 -25.11
CA TRP A 294 27.25 -0.73 -24.82
C TRP A 294 27.56 -1.55 -23.56
N LEU A 295 26.50 -1.96 -22.83
CA LEU A 295 26.56 -2.94 -21.74
C LEU A 295 26.03 -4.29 -22.24
N ARG A 296 26.72 -5.39 -21.91
CA ARG A 296 26.28 -6.78 -22.14
C ARG A 296 25.20 -7.18 -21.16
N THR A 297 24.02 -6.59 -21.29
CA THR A 297 22.89 -6.89 -20.41
C THR A 297 22.31 -8.27 -20.66
N THR A 298 22.54 -8.85 -21.84
CA THR A 298 22.16 -10.23 -22.18
C THR A 298 22.84 -11.27 -21.29
N ASP A 299 24.06 -11.02 -20.78
CA ASP A 299 24.75 -11.89 -19.81
C ASP A 299 23.95 -12.05 -18.49
N TYR A 300 22.98 -11.17 -18.24
CA TYR A 300 22.16 -11.09 -17.01
C TYR A 300 20.67 -11.26 -17.27
N GLY A 301 20.28 -11.78 -18.44
CA GLY A 301 18.91 -12.15 -18.75
C GLY A 301 18.04 -11.04 -19.36
N ASP A 302 18.63 -9.93 -19.81
CA ASP A 302 17.93 -8.95 -20.66
C ASP A 302 17.75 -9.50 -22.08
N ASP A 303 16.80 -8.97 -22.85
CA ASP A 303 16.48 -9.41 -24.21
C ASP A 303 17.52 -8.97 -25.25
N LYS A 304 18.26 -7.92 -24.97
CA LYS A 304 19.34 -7.37 -25.81
C LYS A 304 20.30 -6.51 -25.01
N ASP A 305 21.51 -6.30 -25.54
CA ASP A 305 22.48 -5.38 -24.96
C ASP A 305 21.98 -3.93 -25.03
N ARG A 306 22.42 -3.09 -24.10
CA ARG A 306 21.92 -1.71 -23.95
C ARG A 306 23.02 -0.68 -24.16
N VAL A 307 22.67 0.36 -24.93
CA VAL A 307 23.52 1.53 -25.08
C VAL A 307 23.55 2.30 -23.76
N MET A 308 24.75 2.55 -23.27
CA MET A 308 25.00 3.38 -22.09
C MET A 308 25.28 4.83 -22.50
N ARG A 309 26.21 5.02 -23.44
CA ARG A 309 26.60 6.32 -23.98
C ARG A 309 26.52 6.28 -25.51
N LYS A 310 25.81 7.24 -26.08
CA LYS A 310 25.65 7.38 -27.53
C LYS A 310 26.92 7.90 -28.18
N SER A 311 26.97 7.85 -29.50
CA SER A 311 28.08 8.37 -30.31
C SER A 311 28.30 9.88 -30.18
N ASP A 312 27.26 10.65 -29.76
CA ASP A 312 27.36 12.07 -29.47
C ASP A 312 27.87 12.37 -28.04
N GLY A 313 28.22 11.33 -27.28
CA GLY A 313 28.71 11.43 -25.89
C GLY A 313 27.61 11.51 -24.82
N SER A 314 26.34 11.65 -25.21
CA SER A 314 25.23 11.72 -24.25
C SER A 314 24.89 10.34 -23.67
N TYR A 315 24.50 10.31 -22.38
CA TYR A 315 24.01 9.09 -21.74
C TYR A 315 22.56 8.79 -22.14
N THR A 316 22.23 7.51 -22.18
CA THR A 316 20.83 7.05 -22.27
C THR A 316 20.20 7.05 -20.88
N TYR A 317 18.85 7.04 -20.78
CA TYR A 317 18.12 6.95 -19.50
C TYR A 317 18.46 5.72 -18.66
N PHE A 318 19.02 4.69 -19.29
CA PHE A 318 19.44 3.46 -18.63
C PHE A 318 20.51 3.69 -17.55
N VAL A 319 21.48 4.55 -17.80
CA VAL A 319 22.63 4.76 -16.89
C VAL A 319 22.22 5.48 -15.61
N PRO A 320 21.48 6.61 -15.63
CA PRO A 320 21.00 7.23 -14.41
C PRO A 320 20.07 6.32 -13.61
N ASP A 321 19.25 5.46 -14.24
CA ASP A 321 18.43 4.47 -13.54
C ASP A 321 19.30 3.50 -12.72
N VAL A 322 20.36 2.96 -13.32
CA VAL A 322 21.32 2.07 -12.64
C VAL A 322 22.03 2.82 -11.51
N ALA A 323 22.53 4.04 -11.77
CA ALA A 323 23.22 4.86 -10.81
C ALA A 323 22.34 5.18 -9.58
N TYR A 324 21.08 5.47 -9.82
CA TYR A 324 20.09 5.75 -8.77
C TYR A 324 19.84 4.52 -7.88
N HIS A 325 19.64 3.34 -8.46
CA HIS A 325 19.43 2.13 -7.66
C HIS A 325 20.68 1.67 -6.93
N LEU A 326 21.88 1.89 -7.49
CA LEU A 326 23.14 1.72 -6.75
C LEU A 326 23.20 2.67 -5.55
N ALA A 327 22.80 3.94 -5.74
CA ALA A 327 22.75 4.92 -4.66
C ALA A 327 21.78 4.51 -3.53
N LYS A 328 20.63 3.91 -3.84
CA LYS A 328 19.74 3.33 -2.82
C LYS A 328 20.44 2.23 -2.02
N PHE A 329 21.07 1.29 -2.72
CA PHE A 329 21.76 0.17 -2.09
C PHE A 329 22.94 0.64 -1.22
N GLU A 330 23.73 1.59 -1.70
CA GLU A 330 24.86 2.19 -0.97
C GLU A 330 24.42 2.99 0.27
N ARG A 331 23.20 3.54 0.29
CA ARG A 331 22.58 4.16 1.47
C ARG A 331 22.14 3.13 2.51
N GLY A 332 22.36 1.83 2.26
CA GLY A 332 22.05 0.73 3.18
C GLY A 332 20.67 0.11 3.00
N PHE A 333 19.93 0.48 1.95
CA PHE A 333 18.63 -0.13 1.65
C PHE A 333 18.83 -1.42 0.83
N THR A 334 19.01 -2.54 1.54
CA THR A 334 19.13 -3.86 0.91
C THR A 334 17.80 -4.37 0.35
N LYS A 335 16.70 -3.72 0.69
CA LYS A 335 15.37 -3.92 0.13
C LYS A 335 14.82 -2.59 -0.40
N ALA A 336 14.52 -2.56 -1.69
CA ALA A 336 13.87 -1.43 -2.35
C ALA A 336 12.64 -1.94 -3.11
N ILE A 337 11.56 -1.17 -3.09
CA ILE A 337 10.31 -1.45 -3.80
C ILE A 337 9.99 -0.23 -4.65
N ASN A 338 9.79 -0.45 -5.96
CA ASN A 338 9.40 0.61 -6.89
C ASN A 338 7.96 0.36 -7.36
N ILE A 339 7.10 1.37 -7.26
CA ILE A 339 5.72 1.33 -7.76
C ILE A 339 5.64 2.15 -9.02
N GLN A 340 5.38 1.49 -10.15
CA GLN A 340 5.43 2.10 -11.48
C GLN A 340 4.25 1.65 -12.35
N GLY A 341 3.94 2.41 -13.40
CA GLY A 341 3.00 1.98 -14.42
C GLY A 341 3.50 0.76 -15.21
N THR A 342 2.56 -0.03 -15.74
CA THR A 342 2.89 -1.22 -16.56
C THR A 342 3.65 -0.89 -17.84
N ASP A 343 3.62 0.35 -18.31
CA ASP A 343 4.43 0.87 -19.41
C ASP A 343 5.94 0.79 -19.14
N HIS A 344 6.35 0.78 -17.87
CA HIS A 344 7.73 0.60 -17.43
C HIS A 344 8.20 -0.86 -17.32
N HIS A 345 7.35 -1.86 -17.62
CA HIS A 345 7.70 -3.28 -17.49
C HIS A 345 9.03 -3.63 -18.20
N GLY A 346 9.27 -3.08 -19.40
CA GLY A 346 10.49 -3.31 -20.17
C GLY A 346 11.77 -2.75 -19.54
N THR A 347 11.68 -1.92 -18.48
CA THR A 347 12.86 -1.34 -17.80
C THR A 347 13.42 -2.26 -16.72
N ILE A 348 12.61 -3.16 -16.17
CA ILE A 348 12.95 -4.00 -15.01
C ILE A 348 14.17 -4.89 -15.29
N ALA A 349 14.12 -5.67 -16.36
CA ALA A 349 15.20 -6.60 -16.70
C ALA A 349 16.52 -5.86 -16.94
N ARG A 350 16.49 -4.76 -17.71
CA ARG A 350 17.69 -3.99 -18.03
C ARG A 350 18.31 -3.30 -16.80
N VAL A 351 17.50 -2.74 -15.90
CA VAL A 351 18.00 -2.11 -14.66
C VAL A 351 18.65 -3.16 -13.77
N ARG A 352 17.99 -4.30 -13.55
CA ARG A 352 18.57 -5.41 -12.79
C ARG A 352 19.86 -5.94 -13.41
N ALA A 353 19.91 -6.09 -14.74
CA ALA A 353 21.12 -6.48 -15.46
C ALA A 353 22.26 -5.48 -15.22
N GLY A 354 22.00 -4.18 -15.31
CA GLY A 354 22.98 -3.14 -15.01
C GLY A 354 23.52 -3.20 -13.59
N LEU A 355 22.64 -3.42 -12.60
CA LEU A 355 23.00 -3.57 -11.19
C LEU A 355 23.87 -4.82 -10.94
N GLN A 356 23.54 -5.95 -11.59
CA GLN A 356 24.35 -7.17 -11.52
C GLN A 356 25.72 -6.98 -12.18
N ALA A 357 25.76 -6.35 -13.36
CA ALA A 357 27.00 -6.06 -14.07
C ALA A 357 27.93 -5.13 -13.28
N ALA A 358 27.38 -4.22 -12.46
CA ALA A 358 28.17 -3.33 -11.62
C ALA A 358 28.93 -4.04 -10.48
N GLY A 359 28.63 -5.31 -10.18
CA GLY A 359 29.37 -6.11 -9.21
C GLY A 359 29.34 -5.56 -7.78
N ALA A 360 28.28 -4.84 -7.39
CA ALA A 360 28.13 -4.20 -6.08
C ALA A 360 27.58 -5.11 -4.98
N GLY A 361 27.41 -6.41 -5.24
CA GLY A 361 26.77 -7.34 -4.30
C GLY A 361 25.26 -7.14 -4.19
N VAL A 362 24.65 -6.44 -5.14
CA VAL A 362 23.20 -6.21 -5.20
C VAL A 362 22.49 -7.54 -5.51
N PRO A 363 21.44 -7.94 -4.78
CA PRO A 363 20.71 -9.17 -5.06
C PRO A 363 20.09 -9.18 -6.47
N PRO A 364 19.98 -10.34 -7.15
CA PRO A 364 19.43 -10.43 -8.52
C PRO A 364 18.01 -9.92 -8.66
N SER A 365 17.20 -10.00 -7.61
CA SER A 365 15.81 -9.52 -7.59
C SER A 365 15.67 -8.05 -7.23
N TYR A 366 16.76 -7.35 -6.91
CA TYR A 366 16.72 -5.95 -6.49
C TYR A 366 16.65 -4.98 -7.68
N PRO A 367 15.79 -3.95 -7.62
CA PRO A 367 14.71 -3.75 -6.66
C PRO A 367 13.48 -4.63 -6.99
N ASP A 368 12.56 -4.75 -6.01
CA ASP A 368 11.22 -5.29 -6.24
C ASP A 368 10.36 -4.25 -6.95
N TYR A 369 9.40 -4.71 -7.76
CA TYR A 369 8.49 -3.85 -8.50
C TYR A 369 7.03 -4.21 -8.23
N VAL A 370 6.20 -3.20 -8.03
CA VAL A 370 4.74 -3.30 -8.06
C VAL A 370 4.26 -2.52 -9.28
N LEU A 371 3.78 -3.23 -10.28
CA LEU A 371 3.27 -2.61 -11.51
C LEU A 371 1.78 -2.34 -11.39
N ASN A 372 1.37 -1.11 -11.70
CA ASN A 372 -0.03 -0.72 -11.71
C ASN A 372 -0.53 -0.40 -13.11
N THR A 373 -1.75 -0.83 -13.40
CA THR A 373 -2.42 -0.54 -14.66
C THR A 373 -3.10 0.83 -14.64
N MET A 374 -3.51 1.27 -15.82
CA MET A 374 -4.25 2.51 -15.99
C MET A 374 -5.60 2.50 -15.27
N VAL A 375 -6.06 3.68 -14.87
CA VAL A 375 -7.38 3.93 -14.28
C VAL A 375 -8.18 4.76 -15.26
N ARG A 376 -9.40 4.34 -15.56
CA ARG A 376 -10.40 5.16 -16.26
C ARG A 376 -11.25 5.88 -15.23
N VAL A 377 -11.77 7.03 -15.60
CA VAL A 377 -12.69 7.80 -14.74
C VAL A 377 -14.01 7.92 -15.47
N GLU A 378 -15.10 7.58 -14.80
CA GLU A 378 -16.47 7.73 -15.32
C GLU A 378 -17.30 8.65 -14.42
N ARG A 379 -18.18 9.43 -15.07
CA ARG A 379 -19.17 10.27 -14.40
C ARG A 379 -20.43 10.36 -15.27
N GLY A 380 -21.60 10.12 -14.70
CA GLY A 380 -22.86 10.05 -15.45
C GLY A 380 -22.87 8.93 -16.50
N GLY A 381 -22.16 7.81 -16.25
CA GLY A 381 -22.01 6.69 -17.17
C GLY A 381 -21.15 6.98 -18.41
N GLN A 382 -20.37 8.06 -18.40
CA GLN A 382 -19.49 8.44 -19.50
C GLN A 382 -18.04 8.63 -19.02
N GLU A 383 -17.08 8.22 -19.86
CA GLU A 383 -15.66 8.39 -19.57
C GLU A 383 -15.27 9.88 -19.58
N VAL A 384 -14.65 10.34 -18.49
CA VAL A 384 -14.08 11.68 -18.36
C VAL A 384 -12.60 11.62 -18.72
N LYS A 385 -12.23 12.14 -19.89
CA LYS A 385 -10.84 12.09 -20.41
C LYS A 385 -10.04 13.34 -20.07
N ILE A 386 -10.68 14.49 -19.93
CA ILE A 386 -10.04 15.80 -19.82
C ILE A 386 -10.64 16.57 -18.65
N SER A 387 -9.81 17.17 -17.81
CA SER A 387 -10.23 18.16 -16.82
C SER A 387 -9.87 19.58 -17.28
N LYS A 388 -10.60 20.57 -16.78
CA LYS A 388 -10.31 22.00 -17.04
C LYS A 388 -8.96 22.41 -16.44
N ARG A 389 -8.57 21.84 -15.29
CA ARG A 389 -7.35 22.18 -14.56
C ARG A 389 -6.07 21.82 -15.32
N ALA A 390 -5.98 20.61 -15.85
CA ALA A 390 -4.81 20.12 -16.57
C ALA A 390 -4.89 20.33 -18.09
N GLY A 391 -6.09 20.51 -18.63
CA GLY A 391 -6.32 20.70 -20.08
C GLY A 391 -6.15 19.44 -20.93
N ALA A 392 -5.74 18.31 -20.35
CA ALA A 392 -5.45 17.07 -21.08
C ALA A 392 -5.85 15.77 -20.36
N TYR A 393 -6.03 15.80 -19.04
CA TYR A 393 -6.32 14.60 -18.24
C TYR A 393 -7.02 14.95 -16.93
N VAL A 394 -7.60 13.94 -16.24
CA VAL A 394 -8.18 14.10 -14.89
C VAL A 394 -7.06 14.08 -13.85
N THR A 395 -7.05 15.08 -12.97
CA THR A 395 -6.04 15.22 -11.92
C THR A 395 -6.43 14.50 -10.61
N LEU A 396 -5.45 14.24 -9.75
CA LEU A 396 -5.68 13.78 -8.37
C LEU A 396 -6.58 14.77 -7.61
N ARG A 397 -6.33 16.07 -7.77
CA ARG A 397 -7.13 17.13 -7.12
C ARG A 397 -8.57 17.12 -7.58
N ASP A 398 -8.84 16.93 -8.88
CA ASP A 398 -10.20 16.82 -9.40
C ASP A 398 -10.97 15.66 -8.74
N LEU A 399 -10.33 14.48 -8.57
CA LEU A 399 -10.98 13.34 -7.93
C LEU A 399 -11.32 13.61 -6.46
N ILE A 400 -10.41 14.25 -5.72
CA ILE A 400 -10.62 14.63 -4.32
C ILE A 400 -11.77 15.64 -4.21
N ASP A 401 -11.77 16.66 -5.06
CA ASP A 401 -12.77 17.73 -5.06
C ASP A 401 -14.17 17.23 -5.53
N TRP A 402 -14.21 16.26 -6.43
CA TRP A 402 -15.48 15.68 -6.90
C TRP A 402 -16.08 14.69 -5.92
N THR A 403 -15.26 14.03 -5.09
CA THR A 403 -15.72 12.97 -4.18
C THR A 403 -15.23 13.21 -2.76
N SER A 404 -14.17 12.57 -2.35
CA SER A 404 -13.43 12.81 -1.12
C SER A 404 -12.08 12.08 -1.17
N ARG A 405 -11.14 12.51 -0.32
CA ARG A 405 -9.86 11.82 -0.13
C ARG A 405 -10.08 10.32 0.17
N ASP A 406 -10.98 10.01 1.09
CA ASP A 406 -11.22 8.65 1.56
C ASP A 406 -11.81 7.75 0.47
N ALA A 407 -12.76 8.28 -0.32
CA ALA A 407 -13.33 7.56 -1.44
C ALA A 407 -12.25 7.26 -2.50
N VAL A 408 -11.46 8.27 -2.89
CA VAL A 408 -10.39 8.05 -3.88
C VAL A 408 -9.41 6.99 -3.38
N ARG A 409 -8.92 7.08 -2.13
CA ARG A 409 -7.99 6.08 -1.57
C ARG A 409 -8.58 4.68 -1.56
N PHE A 410 -9.77 4.51 -1.03
CA PHE A 410 -10.39 3.19 -0.89
C PHE A 410 -10.66 2.53 -2.24
N PHE A 411 -11.15 3.30 -3.23
CA PHE A 411 -11.41 2.78 -4.58
C PHE A 411 -10.11 2.41 -5.30
N MET A 412 -9.06 3.24 -5.22
CA MET A 412 -7.75 2.95 -5.82
C MET A 412 -7.11 1.68 -5.25
N LEU A 413 -7.40 1.34 -4.00
CA LEU A 413 -6.90 0.16 -3.28
C LEU A 413 -7.83 -1.05 -3.38
N GLY A 414 -9.05 -0.89 -3.91
CA GLY A 414 -10.07 -1.94 -3.96
C GLY A 414 -9.81 -3.07 -4.98
N ARG A 415 -8.70 -3.04 -5.70
CA ARG A 415 -8.28 -4.03 -6.71
C ARG A 415 -6.78 -4.28 -6.62
N LYS A 416 -6.33 -5.43 -7.16
CA LYS A 416 -4.89 -5.69 -7.36
C LYS A 416 -4.26 -4.58 -8.20
N ALA A 417 -3.00 -4.28 -7.96
CA ALA A 417 -2.28 -3.23 -8.68
C ALA A 417 -2.30 -3.44 -10.19
N ASP A 418 -2.14 -4.67 -10.66
CA ASP A 418 -2.10 -5.08 -12.06
C ASP A 418 -3.48 -5.24 -12.72
N THR A 419 -4.57 -4.97 -12.00
CA THR A 419 -5.93 -5.07 -12.53
C THR A 419 -6.42 -3.69 -12.97
N GLU A 420 -6.87 -3.60 -14.23
CA GLU A 420 -7.56 -2.40 -14.73
C GLU A 420 -8.87 -2.18 -13.98
N PHE A 421 -9.19 -0.92 -13.71
CA PHE A 421 -10.49 -0.58 -13.17
C PHE A 421 -10.92 0.82 -13.58
N THR A 422 -12.22 1.05 -13.44
CA THR A 422 -12.86 2.35 -13.66
C THR A 422 -13.19 2.97 -12.31
N PHE A 423 -12.76 4.19 -12.08
CA PHE A 423 -13.19 5.01 -10.95
C PHE A 423 -14.53 5.67 -11.30
N ASP A 424 -15.58 5.16 -10.70
CA ASP A 424 -16.93 5.67 -10.87
C ASP A 424 -17.20 6.78 -9.83
N VAL A 425 -17.27 8.04 -10.30
CA VAL A 425 -17.49 9.21 -9.46
C VAL A 425 -18.87 9.15 -8.79
N ASP A 426 -19.89 8.71 -9.52
CA ASP A 426 -21.26 8.66 -9.00
C ASP A 426 -21.40 7.62 -7.90
N LEU A 427 -20.79 6.45 -8.08
CA LEU A 427 -20.72 5.42 -7.04
C LEU A 427 -19.95 5.91 -5.80
N ALA A 428 -18.85 6.64 -6.00
CA ALA A 428 -18.04 7.18 -4.91
C ALA A 428 -18.77 8.25 -4.06
N LEU A 429 -19.81 8.88 -4.62
CA LEU A 429 -20.66 9.87 -3.95
C LEU A 429 -21.84 9.26 -3.19
N LYS A 430 -22.23 8.01 -3.47
CA LYS A 430 -23.37 7.38 -2.81
C LYS A 430 -23.16 7.24 -1.30
N GLN A 431 -24.21 7.55 -0.53
CA GLN A 431 -24.24 7.40 0.93
C GLN A 431 -25.08 6.17 1.35
N ASN A 432 -24.81 5.04 0.72
CA ASN A 432 -25.52 3.77 0.94
C ASN A 432 -24.56 2.56 0.78
N ASP A 433 -25.12 1.35 0.91
CA ASP A 433 -24.36 0.10 0.93
C ASP A 433 -23.70 -0.26 -0.40
N GLU A 434 -24.03 0.42 -1.52
CA GLU A 434 -23.37 0.21 -2.79
C GLU A 434 -21.95 0.82 -2.80
N ASN A 435 -21.73 1.90 -2.07
CA ASN A 435 -20.42 2.54 -1.94
C ASN A 435 -19.57 1.78 -0.90
N PRO A 436 -18.50 1.09 -1.31
CA PRO A 436 -17.75 0.21 -0.41
C PRO A 436 -17.03 0.95 0.72
N VAL A 437 -16.58 2.19 0.53
CA VAL A 437 -15.95 2.96 1.62
C VAL A 437 -17.02 3.42 2.61
N PHE A 438 -18.16 3.90 2.12
CA PHE A 438 -19.28 4.27 2.98
C PHE A 438 -19.73 3.10 3.83
N TYR A 439 -19.89 1.91 3.25
CA TYR A 439 -20.32 0.69 3.93
C TYR A 439 -19.42 0.34 5.11
N VAL A 440 -18.10 0.41 4.94
CA VAL A 440 -17.12 0.13 6.00
C VAL A 440 -17.12 1.23 7.07
N GLN A 441 -17.09 2.50 6.66
CA GLN A 441 -17.10 3.63 7.58
C GLN A 441 -18.42 3.70 8.38
N TYR A 442 -19.54 3.35 7.74
CA TYR A 442 -20.84 3.30 8.40
C TYR A 442 -20.91 2.20 9.47
N ALA A 443 -20.26 1.06 9.26
CA ALA A 443 -20.11 0.04 10.31
C ALA A 443 -19.40 0.62 11.54
N HIS A 444 -18.30 1.35 11.36
CA HIS A 444 -17.58 2.01 12.44
C HIS A 444 -18.46 3.05 13.17
N ALA A 445 -19.10 3.95 12.42
CA ALA A 445 -19.96 5.00 12.98
C ALA A 445 -21.15 4.43 13.76
N ARG A 446 -21.73 3.34 13.25
CA ARG A 446 -22.86 2.64 13.90
C ARG A 446 -22.46 2.04 15.24
N ILE A 447 -21.27 1.46 15.35
CA ILE A 447 -20.73 0.99 16.65
C ILE A 447 -20.52 2.17 17.60
N CYS A 448 -19.95 3.28 17.11
CA CYS A 448 -19.75 4.49 17.91
C CYS A 448 -21.08 5.00 18.49
N SER A 449 -22.15 4.99 17.69
CA SER A 449 -23.49 5.39 18.14
C SER A 449 -24.05 4.50 19.27
N VAL A 450 -23.87 3.17 19.19
CA VAL A 450 -24.29 2.24 20.25
C VAL A 450 -23.52 2.51 21.54
N LEU A 451 -22.21 2.69 21.45
CA LEU A 451 -21.37 2.99 22.62
C LEU A 451 -21.68 4.35 23.23
N GLU A 452 -22.03 5.35 22.42
CA GLU A 452 -22.49 6.66 22.89
C GLU A 452 -23.85 6.55 23.61
N GLN A 453 -24.79 5.77 23.06
CA GLN A 453 -26.09 5.52 23.69
C GLN A 453 -25.93 4.83 25.05
N TYR A 454 -25.05 3.85 25.20
CA TYR A 454 -24.75 3.21 26.48
C TYR A 454 -24.26 4.22 27.52
N ARG A 455 -23.33 5.08 27.14
CA ARG A 455 -22.81 6.15 28.02
C ARG A 455 -23.90 7.14 28.41
N ALA A 456 -24.77 7.55 27.48
CA ALA A 456 -25.88 8.46 27.73
C ALA A 456 -26.91 7.89 28.71
N GLN A 457 -27.03 6.56 28.79
CA GLN A 457 -27.86 5.84 29.78
C GLN A 457 -27.15 5.65 31.13
N GLY A 458 -25.99 6.25 31.35
CA GLY A 458 -25.23 6.13 32.62
C GLY A 458 -24.30 4.92 32.66
N GLY A 459 -24.07 4.24 31.53
CA GLY A 459 -23.17 3.11 31.44
C GLY A 459 -21.70 3.51 31.57
N ASP A 460 -20.94 2.73 32.35
CA ASP A 460 -19.49 2.95 32.52
C ASP A 460 -18.70 2.32 31.39
N ALA A 461 -17.97 3.14 30.61
CA ALA A 461 -17.12 2.68 29.54
C ALA A 461 -15.92 1.84 30.05
N ALA A 462 -15.44 2.07 31.28
CA ALA A 462 -14.36 1.28 31.88
C ALA A 462 -14.80 -0.17 32.16
N ALA A 463 -16.04 -0.34 32.62
CA ALA A 463 -16.63 -1.66 32.89
C ALA A 463 -16.76 -2.55 31.61
N VAL A 464 -16.69 -1.96 30.43
CA VAL A 464 -16.67 -2.73 29.15
C VAL A 464 -15.39 -3.54 29.01
N GLY A 465 -14.24 -3.02 29.47
CA GLY A 465 -12.94 -3.72 29.45
C GLY A 465 -12.87 -4.90 30.45
N GLU A 466 -13.75 -4.91 31.47
CA GLU A 466 -13.82 -5.94 32.53
C GLU A 466 -14.97 -6.94 32.29
N ALA A 467 -15.56 -6.95 31.10
CA ALA A 467 -16.73 -7.77 30.78
C ALA A 467 -16.44 -9.28 30.85
N ASP A 468 -17.42 -10.05 31.34
CA ASP A 468 -17.36 -11.51 31.24
C ASP A 468 -17.67 -11.96 29.82
N LEU A 469 -16.60 -12.20 29.08
CA LEU A 469 -16.65 -12.60 27.66
C LEU A 469 -17.19 -14.03 27.46
N ALA A 470 -17.29 -14.85 28.52
CA ALA A 470 -17.90 -16.17 28.43
C ALA A 470 -19.40 -16.13 28.06
N LEU A 471 -20.05 -14.97 28.25
CA LEU A 471 -21.43 -14.74 27.85
C LEU A 471 -21.63 -14.61 26.32
N LEU A 472 -20.56 -14.43 25.54
CA LEU A 472 -20.62 -14.35 24.07
C LEU A 472 -20.73 -15.75 23.46
N ALA A 473 -21.95 -16.27 23.36
CA ALA A 473 -22.25 -17.63 22.91
C ALA A 473 -23.15 -17.72 21.67
N ALA A 474 -23.74 -16.60 21.23
CA ALA A 474 -24.61 -16.60 20.05
C ALA A 474 -23.83 -16.92 18.76
N PRO A 475 -24.46 -17.58 17.78
CA PRO A 475 -23.80 -17.89 16.49
C PRO A 475 -23.26 -16.63 15.79
N SER A 476 -23.99 -15.51 15.85
CA SER A 476 -23.57 -14.23 15.28
C SER A 476 -22.35 -13.64 16.00
N GLU A 477 -22.25 -13.78 17.32
CA GLU A 477 -21.08 -13.39 18.12
C GLU A 477 -19.86 -14.24 17.76
N THR A 478 -20.06 -15.56 17.64
CA THR A 478 -19.00 -16.50 17.22
C THR A 478 -18.48 -16.17 15.81
N ALA A 479 -19.38 -15.87 14.87
CA ALA A 479 -18.99 -15.50 13.50
C ALA A 479 -18.15 -14.21 13.50
N LEU A 480 -18.55 -13.20 14.29
CA LEU A 480 -17.79 -11.96 14.40
C LEU A 480 -16.42 -12.18 15.05
N LEU A 481 -16.34 -12.97 16.13
CA LEU A 481 -15.07 -13.32 16.79
C LEU A 481 -14.10 -14.03 15.83
N ARG A 482 -14.59 -14.97 15.01
CA ARG A 482 -13.78 -15.61 13.96
C ARG A 482 -13.25 -14.60 12.95
N LYS A 483 -14.10 -13.67 12.49
CA LYS A 483 -13.68 -12.63 11.54
C LYS A 483 -12.63 -11.69 12.14
N LEU A 484 -12.74 -11.31 13.41
CA LEU A 484 -11.73 -10.51 14.10
C LEU A 484 -10.37 -11.25 14.19
N ALA A 485 -10.38 -12.57 14.42
CA ALA A 485 -9.17 -13.38 14.51
C ALA A 485 -8.36 -13.47 13.19
N GLU A 486 -8.98 -13.17 12.06
CA GLU A 486 -8.31 -13.15 10.75
C GLU A 486 -7.45 -11.90 10.54
N TYR A 487 -7.63 -10.83 11.33
CA TYR A 487 -6.95 -9.55 11.11
C TYR A 487 -5.41 -9.65 11.14
N PRO A 488 -4.77 -10.21 12.19
CA PRO A 488 -3.30 -10.28 12.22
C PRO A 488 -2.68 -11.11 11.08
N PRO A 489 -3.16 -12.33 10.75
CA PRO A 489 -2.61 -13.09 9.63
C PRO A 489 -2.90 -12.44 8.27
N MET A 490 -4.03 -11.77 8.09
CA MET A 490 -4.33 -11.00 6.89
C MET A 490 -3.31 -9.88 6.70
N LEU A 491 -3.02 -9.08 7.74
CA LEU A 491 -1.99 -8.02 7.66
C LEU A 491 -0.63 -8.57 7.27
N ALA A 492 -0.21 -9.68 7.89
CA ALA A 492 1.07 -10.31 7.59
C ALA A 492 1.16 -10.79 6.13
N ALA A 493 0.08 -11.40 5.62
CA ALA A 493 0.00 -11.86 4.23
C ALA A 493 -0.04 -10.68 3.25
N ALA A 494 -0.85 -9.65 3.53
CA ALA A 494 -0.94 -8.46 2.70
C ALA A 494 0.41 -7.72 2.61
N ALA A 495 1.15 -7.61 3.71
CA ALA A 495 2.48 -7.00 3.72
C ALA A 495 3.53 -7.85 2.97
N ALA A 496 3.50 -9.18 3.14
CA ALA A 496 4.41 -10.09 2.45
C ALA A 496 4.23 -10.07 0.92
N ASN A 497 2.98 -9.93 0.47
CA ASN A 497 2.59 -9.93 -0.94
C ASN A 497 2.49 -8.52 -1.54
N LEU A 498 2.76 -7.46 -0.78
CA LEU A 498 2.57 -6.05 -1.18
C LEU A 498 1.15 -5.81 -1.74
N ALA A 499 0.15 -6.33 -1.05
CA ALA A 499 -1.23 -6.48 -1.53
C ALA A 499 -2.26 -5.72 -0.66
N PRO A 500 -2.29 -4.37 -0.67
CA PRO A 500 -3.20 -3.59 0.18
C PRO A 500 -4.68 -3.83 -0.12
N HIS A 501 -5.04 -4.36 -1.30
CA HIS A 501 -6.41 -4.74 -1.63
C HIS A 501 -6.98 -5.84 -0.71
N GLU A 502 -6.14 -6.70 -0.12
CA GLU A 502 -6.57 -7.70 0.85
C GLU A 502 -7.16 -7.04 2.11
N VAL A 503 -6.63 -5.88 2.51
CA VAL A 503 -7.19 -5.10 3.63
C VAL A 503 -8.57 -4.56 3.28
N THR A 504 -8.79 -4.07 2.05
CA THR A 504 -10.11 -3.58 1.62
C THR A 504 -11.15 -4.71 1.59
N PHE A 505 -10.76 -5.90 1.14
CA PHE A 505 -11.64 -7.07 1.12
C PHE A 505 -11.99 -7.50 2.54
N TYR A 506 -10.99 -7.63 3.40
CA TYR A 506 -11.20 -7.97 4.81
C TYR A 506 -12.14 -6.98 5.52
N LEU A 507 -11.93 -5.67 5.35
CA LEU A 507 -12.78 -4.65 5.98
C LEU A 507 -14.24 -4.72 5.51
N ARG A 508 -14.47 -4.99 4.22
CA ARG A 508 -15.83 -5.16 3.68
C ARG A 508 -16.51 -6.38 4.26
N GLU A 509 -15.80 -7.50 4.38
CA GLU A 509 -16.31 -8.72 4.99
C GLU A 509 -16.56 -8.54 6.49
N LEU A 510 -15.66 -7.86 7.21
CA LEU A 510 -15.86 -7.52 8.63
C LEU A 510 -17.09 -6.64 8.82
N ALA A 511 -17.26 -5.61 7.99
CA ALA A 511 -18.45 -4.76 8.02
C ALA A 511 -19.72 -5.56 7.76
N ALA A 512 -19.73 -6.46 6.77
CA ALA A 512 -20.87 -7.33 6.48
C ALA A 512 -21.22 -8.26 7.66
N THR A 513 -20.21 -8.88 8.27
CA THR A 513 -20.37 -9.73 9.46
C THR A 513 -20.95 -8.94 10.63
N PHE A 514 -20.44 -7.71 10.85
CA PHE A 514 -20.96 -6.82 11.88
C PHE A 514 -22.40 -6.40 11.59
N HIS A 515 -22.76 -6.01 10.37
CA HIS A 515 -24.13 -5.64 10.02
C HIS A 515 -25.12 -6.80 10.23
N SER A 516 -24.70 -8.03 9.92
CA SER A 516 -25.49 -9.23 10.22
C SER A 516 -25.68 -9.43 11.73
N TYR A 517 -24.64 -9.24 12.53
CA TYR A 517 -24.72 -9.28 14.00
C TYR A 517 -25.64 -8.19 14.53
N TYR A 518 -25.54 -6.97 14.01
CA TYR A 518 -26.39 -5.85 14.40
C TYR A 518 -27.88 -6.09 14.11
N ALA A 519 -28.18 -6.81 13.03
CA ALA A 519 -29.56 -7.17 12.68
C ALA A 519 -30.12 -8.30 13.54
N ALA A 520 -29.25 -9.22 14.01
CA ALA A 520 -29.64 -10.41 14.74
C ALA A 520 -29.82 -10.16 16.26
N GLU A 521 -29.01 -9.26 16.83
CA GLU A 521 -28.89 -9.14 18.30
C GLU A 521 -29.13 -7.71 18.79
N ARG A 522 -29.71 -7.61 19.99
CA ARG A 522 -29.79 -6.35 20.74
C ARG A 522 -28.59 -6.22 21.66
N PHE A 523 -27.94 -5.08 21.69
CA PHE A 523 -26.73 -4.85 22.48
C PHE A 523 -27.01 -4.33 23.88
N LEU A 524 -27.96 -3.40 23.98
CA LEU A 524 -28.41 -2.83 25.25
C LEU A 524 -29.63 -3.64 25.74
N VAL A 525 -29.34 -4.72 26.46
CA VAL A 525 -30.33 -5.64 27.04
C VAL A 525 -30.42 -5.46 28.57
N ASP A 526 -31.48 -5.97 29.20
CA ASP A 526 -31.68 -5.89 30.64
C ASP A 526 -30.61 -6.63 31.44
N ASP A 527 -30.06 -7.72 30.91
CA ASP A 527 -28.89 -8.38 31.50
C ASP A 527 -27.64 -7.51 31.28
N ALA A 528 -27.27 -6.79 32.33
CA ALA A 528 -26.14 -5.86 32.31
C ALA A 528 -24.80 -6.55 32.07
N ALA A 529 -24.64 -7.84 32.44
CA ALA A 529 -23.40 -8.57 32.19
C ALA A 529 -23.26 -8.93 30.70
N LEU A 530 -24.34 -9.46 30.10
CA LEU A 530 -24.39 -9.73 28.66
C LEU A 530 -24.25 -8.45 27.82
N ALA A 531 -24.92 -7.36 28.24
CA ALA A 531 -24.78 -6.06 27.56
C ALA A 531 -23.32 -5.61 27.54
N ARG A 532 -22.59 -5.68 28.67
CA ARG A 532 -21.16 -5.33 28.71
C ARG A 532 -20.32 -6.24 27.83
N ALA A 533 -20.56 -7.55 27.81
CA ALA A 533 -19.84 -8.48 26.95
C ALA A 533 -20.04 -8.14 25.46
N ARG A 534 -21.27 -7.86 25.02
CA ARG A 534 -21.59 -7.42 23.65
C ARG A 534 -20.94 -6.09 23.30
N LEU A 535 -20.95 -5.13 24.22
CA LEU A 535 -20.29 -3.83 24.03
C LEU A 535 -18.76 -3.98 23.92
N ALA A 536 -18.16 -4.91 24.66
CA ALA A 536 -16.73 -5.23 24.52
C ALA A 536 -16.41 -5.78 23.13
N LEU A 537 -17.23 -6.70 22.60
CA LEU A 537 -17.10 -7.21 21.23
C LEU A 537 -17.26 -6.10 20.18
N LEU A 538 -18.23 -5.19 20.36
CA LEU A 538 -18.39 -4.02 19.49
C LEU A 538 -17.16 -3.09 19.56
N ALA A 539 -16.63 -2.81 20.74
CA ALA A 539 -15.46 -1.97 20.91
C ALA A 539 -14.22 -2.57 20.22
N ALA A 540 -14.03 -3.89 20.34
CA ALA A 540 -12.96 -4.60 19.61
C ALA A 540 -13.17 -4.54 18.10
N THR A 541 -14.40 -4.74 17.60
CA THR A 541 -14.73 -4.62 16.17
C THR A 541 -14.45 -3.21 15.66
N ARG A 542 -14.86 -2.18 16.39
CA ARG A 542 -14.56 -0.77 16.08
C ARG A 542 -13.05 -0.53 15.97
N GLN A 543 -12.28 -1.08 16.93
CA GLN A 543 -10.83 -0.90 16.92
C GLN A 543 -10.18 -1.52 15.69
N ILE A 544 -10.58 -2.72 15.28
CA ILE A 544 -10.03 -3.39 14.08
C ILE A 544 -10.46 -2.65 12.80
N LEU A 545 -11.71 -2.20 12.68
CA LEU A 545 -12.14 -1.35 11.56
C LEU A 545 -11.28 -0.10 11.45
N ARG A 546 -11.04 0.58 12.57
CA ARG A 546 -10.19 1.78 12.62
C ARG A 546 -8.74 1.47 12.22
N ASN A 547 -8.16 0.38 12.74
CA ASN A 547 -6.80 -0.02 12.40
C ASN A 547 -6.64 -0.33 10.91
N GLY A 548 -7.57 -1.11 10.33
CA GLY A 548 -7.53 -1.46 8.92
C GLY A 548 -7.75 -0.25 8.00
N LEU A 549 -8.67 0.66 8.34
CA LEU A 549 -8.85 1.93 7.62
C LEU A 549 -7.59 2.79 7.70
N ALA A 550 -6.92 2.86 8.85
CA ALA A 550 -5.67 3.60 9.02
C ALA A 550 -4.54 3.05 8.13
N VAL A 551 -4.42 1.72 7.97
CA VAL A 551 -3.48 1.09 7.03
C VAL A 551 -3.70 1.59 5.60
N LEU A 552 -4.96 1.77 5.19
CA LEU A 552 -5.32 2.30 3.88
C LEU A 552 -5.20 3.83 3.78
N GLY A 553 -4.91 4.53 4.89
CA GLY A 553 -4.93 5.99 4.98
C GLY A 553 -6.32 6.59 4.81
N VAL A 554 -7.35 5.84 5.19
CA VAL A 554 -8.78 6.22 5.17
C VAL A 554 -9.25 6.53 6.58
N SER A 555 -10.08 7.55 6.74
CA SER A 555 -10.59 7.95 8.04
C SER A 555 -11.65 6.96 8.58
N ALA A 556 -11.80 6.94 9.90
CA ALA A 556 -12.84 6.19 10.62
C ALA A 556 -13.79 7.18 11.32
N PRO A 557 -14.79 7.74 10.64
CA PRO A 557 -15.68 8.73 11.20
C PRO A 557 -16.54 8.12 12.33
N GLU A 558 -16.76 8.88 13.40
CA GLU A 558 -17.58 8.44 14.52
C GLU A 558 -19.08 8.65 14.29
N ARG A 559 -19.44 9.54 13.36
CA ARG A 559 -20.81 9.88 12.98
C ARG A 559 -20.95 9.96 11.48
N MET A 560 -21.99 9.34 10.95
CA MET A 560 -22.35 9.38 9.52
C MET A 560 -23.88 9.42 9.39
N GLN A 561 -24.35 10.07 8.32
CA GLN A 561 -25.75 10.04 7.91
C GLN A 561 -25.89 9.10 6.72
N ARG A 562 -26.94 8.31 6.70
CA ARG A 562 -27.34 7.48 5.57
C ARG A 562 -28.43 8.21 4.80
N GLU A 563 -28.35 8.23 3.46
CA GLU A 563 -29.49 8.62 2.65
C GLU A 563 -30.64 7.66 2.93
N THR A 564 -31.75 8.18 3.47
CA THR A 564 -33.00 7.43 3.53
C THR A 564 -33.50 7.33 2.09
N GLU A 565 -33.67 6.09 1.59
CA GLU A 565 -34.41 5.87 0.36
C GLU A 565 -35.72 6.64 0.49
N ALA A 566 -35.94 7.60 -0.42
CA ALA A 566 -37.23 8.26 -0.55
C ALA A 566 -38.24 7.15 -0.92
N ALA A 567 -39.18 6.90 -0.01
CA ALA A 567 -40.23 5.90 -0.15
C ALA A 567 -41.15 6.21 -1.35
#